data_b7d80d6828e0b70195bce7fa29ff789d
#
_entry.id   b7d80d6828e0b70195bce7fa29ff789d
#
_cell.length_a   1.000
_cell.length_b   1.000
_cell.length_c   1.000
_cell.angle_alpha   90.00
_cell.angle_beta   90.00
_cell.angle_gamma   90.00
#
_symmetry.space_group_name_H-M   'P 1'
#
loop_
_entity.id
_entity.type
_entity.pdbx_description
1 polymer ?
#
loop_
_entity_poly.entity_id
_entity_poly.type
_entity_poly.pdbx_seq_one_letter_code
_entity_poly.pdbx_strand_id
1 'polypeptide(L)'
;MDKLSKGFVSAVCLLGVGFGMVRNMICTRTYQEDPSAFANAQIGYAPMVGSTDHPNATLRYLELTWREVEPTEGQYAWDAIEQRYGLAGLREQGIHLVLRFVCDVPGQKKHLDIPEWLYAQTADGSWYSTSYGKGYSPDYANDILRAAHHKVVSALAEHFDADGFVTYVELGSLGHWGEWHIKSSDGLVPMPDETIRDQYATDYLNAFSNAKLLMRRPFNIAVSNRLGLYNDM
;
A
#
# COMPACT_ATOMS: atom_id res chain seq x y z
N MET A 1 15.98 -41.47 -22.88
CA MET A 1 14.98 -42.17 -22.05
C MET A 1 15.21 -41.70 -20.62
N ASP A 2 14.66 -40.56 -20.30
CA ASP A 2 14.83 -39.99 -18.96
C ASP A 2 13.62 -40.29 -18.09
N LYS A 3 13.92 -40.90 -16.96
CA LYS A 3 12.91 -41.28 -15.97
C LYS A 3 12.44 -40.01 -15.25
N LEU A 4 11.22 -39.58 -15.55
CA LEU A 4 10.47 -38.62 -14.76
C LEU A 4 10.31 -39.14 -13.33
N SER A 5 10.92 -38.51 -12.37
CA SER A 5 10.68 -38.76 -10.96
C SER A 5 9.32 -38.12 -10.58
N LYS A 6 8.34 -39.02 -10.34
CA LYS A 6 7.04 -38.59 -9.80
C LYS A 6 7.22 -38.33 -8.31
N GLY A 7 7.21 -37.07 -7.90
CA GLY A 7 7.14 -36.71 -6.50
C GLY A 7 5.74 -36.95 -5.95
N PHE A 8 5.61 -37.83 -4.98
CA PHE A 8 4.36 -38.02 -4.22
C PHE A 8 4.42 -37.18 -2.94
N VAL A 9 3.48 -36.27 -2.77
CA VAL A 9 3.25 -35.61 -1.49
C VAL A 9 2.02 -36.22 -0.85
N SER A 10 2.23 -36.96 0.24
CA SER A 10 1.13 -37.52 1.04
C SER A 10 0.78 -36.56 2.19
N ALA A 11 -0.45 -36.05 2.17
CA ALA A 11 -1.00 -35.32 3.31
C ALA A 11 -1.97 -36.22 4.08
N VAL A 12 -1.73 -36.37 5.37
CA VAL A 12 -2.60 -37.12 6.28
C VAL A 12 -3.58 -36.15 6.94
N CYS A 13 -4.85 -36.26 6.64
CA CYS A 13 -5.91 -35.51 7.32
C CYS A 13 -6.55 -36.40 8.40
N LEU A 14 -6.48 -35.95 9.66
CA LEU A 14 -7.16 -36.54 10.81
C LEU A 14 -8.52 -35.88 10.99
N LEU A 15 -9.59 -36.61 10.75
CA LEU A 15 -10.97 -36.24 11.12
C LEU A 15 -11.38 -37.06 12.35
N GLY A 16 -11.51 -36.36 13.50
CA GLY A 16 -12.06 -36.97 14.70
C GLY A 16 -13.59 -36.94 14.69
N VAL A 17 -14.21 -38.10 14.66
CA VAL A 17 -15.65 -38.29 14.95
C VAL A 17 -15.75 -39.07 16.24
N GLY A 18 -16.56 -38.58 17.16
CA GLY A 18 -16.71 -39.11 18.51
C GLY A 18 -16.91 -40.62 18.56
N PHE A 19 -16.32 -41.24 19.60
CA PHE A 19 -16.20 -42.67 19.86
C PHE A 19 -15.16 -43.40 18.98
N GLY A 20 -13.90 -43.20 19.24
CA GLY A 20 -12.91 -44.29 19.23
C GLY A 20 -12.47 -44.84 17.89
N MET A 21 -12.83 -44.28 16.74
CA MET A 21 -12.25 -44.70 15.45
C MET A 21 -11.63 -43.49 14.72
N VAL A 22 -10.31 -43.40 14.79
CA VAL A 22 -9.53 -42.56 13.89
C VAL A 22 -9.44 -43.27 12.55
N ARG A 23 -10.22 -42.83 11.57
CA ARG A 23 -9.99 -43.21 10.18
C ARG A 23 -8.93 -42.28 9.58
N ASN A 24 -7.75 -42.83 9.37
CA ASN A 24 -6.72 -42.14 8.58
C ASN A 24 -7.19 -42.09 7.11
N MET A 25 -7.72 -40.97 6.67
CA MET A 25 -7.91 -40.71 5.26
C MET A 25 -6.60 -40.22 4.66
N ILE A 26 -5.95 -41.09 3.88
CA ILE A 26 -4.81 -40.71 3.06
C ILE A 26 -5.38 -40.09 1.79
N CYS A 27 -5.24 -38.74 1.66
CA CYS A 27 -5.57 -38.07 0.42
C CYS A 27 -4.26 -37.88 -0.38
N THR A 28 -4.16 -38.64 -1.48
CA THR A 28 -3.01 -38.51 -2.39
C THR A 28 -3.41 -37.60 -3.55
N ARG A 29 -2.70 -36.47 -3.69
CA ARG A 29 -2.80 -35.62 -4.87
C ARG A 29 -1.54 -35.80 -5.71
N THR A 30 -1.74 -36.03 -6.99
CA THR A 30 -0.65 -36.04 -7.97
C THR A 30 -0.65 -34.70 -8.70
N TYR A 31 0.47 -34.03 -8.67
CA TYR A 31 0.69 -32.77 -9.42
C TYR A 31 1.52 -33.14 -10.65
N GLN A 32 1.13 -32.56 -11.79
CA GLN A 32 1.98 -32.53 -12.96
C GLN A 32 2.78 -31.25 -12.94
N GLU A 33 4.07 -31.36 -13.20
CA GLU A 33 4.91 -30.19 -13.40
C GLU A 33 4.49 -29.51 -14.72
N ASP A 34 4.15 -28.24 -14.62
CA ASP A 34 3.94 -27.36 -15.76
C ASP A 34 5.10 -26.37 -15.82
N PRO A 35 6.08 -26.57 -16.73
CA PRO A 35 7.22 -25.70 -16.86
C PRO A 35 6.91 -24.39 -17.60
N SER A 36 5.67 -24.19 -18.04
CA SER A 36 5.28 -22.95 -18.71
C SER A 36 5.31 -21.78 -17.72
N ALA A 37 5.80 -20.63 -18.20
CA ALA A 37 5.67 -19.39 -17.48
C ALA A 37 4.22 -18.94 -17.52
N PHE A 38 3.58 -18.77 -16.36
CA PHE A 38 2.25 -18.19 -16.26
C PHE A 38 2.28 -16.92 -15.40
N ALA A 39 1.44 -15.96 -15.77
CA ALA A 39 1.24 -14.77 -14.97
C ALA A 39 0.48 -15.17 -13.69
N ASN A 40 1.10 -14.95 -12.54
CA ASN A 40 0.45 -15.20 -11.26
C ASN A 40 -0.19 -13.90 -10.81
N ALA A 41 -1.52 -13.86 -10.84
CA ALA A 41 -2.27 -12.68 -10.45
C ALA A 41 -1.93 -12.29 -9.00
N GLN A 42 -1.71 -11.00 -8.77
CA GLN A 42 -1.48 -10.40 -7.45
C GLN A 42 -0.19 -10.88 -6.72
N ILE A 43 0.73 -11.53 -7.42
CA ILE A 43 2.02 -11.97 -6.85
C ILE A 43 3.13 -11.60 -7.83
N GLY A 44 4.25 -11.10 -7.30
CA GLY A 44 5.44 -10.81 -8.05
C GLY A 44 5.83 -9.34 -8.00
N TYR A 45 6.63 -8.94 -8.97
CA TYR A 45 7.11 -7.57 -9.11
C TYR A 45 6.01 -6.62 -9.59
N ALA A 46 5.90 -5.45 -8.97
CA ALA A 46 4.97 -4.38 -9.33
C ALA A 46 5.73 -3.16 -9.86
N PRO A 47 6.01 -3.11 -11.17
CA PRO A 47 6.64 -1.92 -11.76
C PRO A 47 5.71 -0.71 -11.65
N MET A 48 6.29 0.51 -11.67
CA MET A 48 5.52 1.74 -11.69
C MET A 48 4.48 1.74 -12.83
N VAL A 49 3.32 2.31 -12.58
CA VAL A 49 2.34 2.58 -13.64
C VAL A 49 3.03 3.41 -14.75
N GLY A 50 2.85 3.00 -16.00
CA GLY A 50 3.49 3.62 -17.16
C GLY A 50 4.90 3.10 -17.45
N SER A 51 5.51 2.27 -16.60
CA SER A 51 6.77 1.60 -16.93
C SER A 51 6.57 0.54 -18.00
N THR A 52 7.52 0.45 -18.92
CA THR A 52 7.62 -0.62 -19.94
C THR A 52 8.38 -1.84 -19.44
N ASP A 53 9.00 -1.75 -18.25
CA ASP A 53 9.69 -2.86 -17.64
C ASP A 53 8.70 -3.95 -17.22
N HIS A 54 9.09 -5.19 -17.39
CA HIS A 54 8.28 -6.35 -17.00
C HIS A 54 6.83 -6.30 -17.55
N PRO A 55 6.64 -6.30 -18.88
CA PRO A 55 5.33 -6.10 -19.51
C PRO A 55 4.28 -7.16 -19.09
N ASN A 56 4.76 -8.34 -18.67
CA ASN A 56 3.89 -9.45 -18.21
C ASN A 56 3.54 -9.38 -16.72
N ALA A 57 3.98 -8.34 -15.99
CA ALA A 57 3.60 -8.20 -14.58
C ALA A 57 2.11 -7.89 -14.46
N THR A 58 1.43 -8.60 -13.58
CA THR A 58 -0.01 -8.45 -13.32
C THR A 58 -0.31 -7.45 -12.20
N LEU A 59 0.74 -6.89 -11.59
CA LEU A 59 0.67 -5.80 -10.63
C LEU A 59 1.34 -4.55 -11.21
N ARG A 60 0.84 -3.38 -10.82
CA ARG A 60 1.49 -2.09 -11.05
C ARG A 60 1.48 -1.30 -9.74
N TYR A 61 2.55 -0.57 -9.51
CA TYR A 61 2.70 0.32 -8.36
C TYR A 61 2.27 1.73 -8.75
N LEU A 62 1.39 2.33 -7.97
CA LEU A 62 0.90 3.70 -8.11
C LEU A 62 1.11 4.45 -6.81
N GLU A 63 1.94 5.50 -6.86
CA GLU A 63 2.09 6.46 -5.79
C GLU A 63 1.33 7.74 -6.13
N LEU A 64 0.53 8.22 -5.19
CA LEU A 64 -0.24 9.45 -5.31
C LEU A 64 0.11 10.38 -4.16
N THR A 65 0.49 11.61 -4.46
CA THR A 65 0.62 12.66 -3.45
C THR A 65 -0.76 13.18 -3.03
N TRP A 66 -0.89 13.64 -1.79
CA TRP A 66 -2.15 14.27 -1.36
C TRP A 66 -2.54 15.45 -2.25
N ARG A 67 -1.55 16.23 -2.67
CA ARG A 67 -1.76 17.36 -3.58
C ARG A 67 -2.40 16.97 -4.91
N GLU A 68 -2.03 15.79 -5.45
CA GLU A 68 -2.65 15.26 -6.68
C GLU A 68 -4.08 14.78 -6.41
N VAL A 69 -4.32 14.17 -5.27
CA VAL A 69 -5.62 13.58 -4.92
C VAL A 69 -6.66 14.67 -4.66
N GLU A 70 -6.30 15.70 -3.88
CA GLU A 70 -7.24 16.71 -3.38
C GLU A 70 -6.68 18.13 -3.61
N PRO A 71 -6.59 18.60 -4.87
CA PRO A 71 -6.02 19.90 -5.18
C PRO A 71 -6.80 21.08 -4.58
N THR A 72 -8.09 20.91 -4.34
CA THR A 72 -8.99 21.85 -3.67
C THR A 72 -9.71 21.11 -2.55
N GLU A 73 -9.91 21.77 -1.41
CA GLU A 73 -10.56 21.16 -0.23
C GLU A 73 -11.91 20.54 -0.59
N GLY A 74 -12.06 19.24 -0.29
CA GLY A 74 -13.25 18.44 -0.59
C GLY A 74 -13.48 18.13 -2.07
N GLN A 75 -12.54 18.46 -2.97
CA GLN A 75 -12.64 18.16 -4.40
C GLN A 75 -11.52 17.20 -4.82
N TYR A 76 -11.88 15.97 -5.08
CA TYR A 76 -10.96 14.92 -5.45
C TYR A 76 -10.80 14.83 -6.98
N ALA A 77 -9.57 14.73 -7.45
CA ALA A 77 -9.23 14.78 -8.87
C ALA A 77 -9.26 13.39 -9.54
N TRP A 78 -10.30 12.57 -9.24
CA TRP A 78 -10.35 11.17 -9.68
C TRP A 78 -10.25 11.01 -11.19
N ASP A 79 -11.04 11.75 -11.96
CA ASP A 79 -11.02 11.67 -13.42
C ASP A 79 -9.65 12.02 -14.01
N ALA A 80 -8.97 13.01 -13.43
CA ALA A 80 -7.64 13.41 -13.87
C ALA A 80 -6.59 12.32 -13.53
N ILE A 81 -6.71 11.66 -12.38
CA ILE A 81 -5.85 10.55 -11.96
C ILE A 81 -6.11 9.34 -12.87
N GLU A 82 -7.35 8.93 -13.05
CA GLU A 82 -7.73 7.81 -13.91
C GLU A 82 -7.18 7.99 -15.34
N GLN A 83 -7.34 9.19 -15.89
CA GLN A 83 -6.85 9.53 -17.24
C GLN A 83 -5.32 9.56 -17.29
N ARG A 84 -4.67 10.25 -16.34
CA ARG A 84 -3.21 10.45 -16.32
C ARG A 84 -2.46 9.11 -16.26
N TYR A 85 -2.96 8.19 -15.47
CA TYR A 85 -2.32 6.90 -15.24
C TYR A 85 -2.91 5.77 -16.09
N GLY A 86 -3.93 6.04 -16.89
CA GLY A 86 -4.56 5.06 -17.79
C GLY A 86 -5.19 3.88 -17.05
N LEU A 87 -5.78 4.12 -15.87
CA LEU A 87 -6.21 3.06 -14.96
C LEU A 87 -7.33 2.19 -15.55
N ALA A 88 -8.22 2.76 -16.35
CA ALA A 88 -9.25 2.00 -17.05
C ALA A 88 -8.64 0.90 -17.95
N GLY A 89 -7.58 1.23 -18.69
CA GLY A 89 -6.90 0.25 -19.54
C GLY A 89 -6.18 -0.84 -18.75
N LEU A 90 -5.69 -0.55 -17.54
CA LEU A 90 -5.13 -1.56 -16.65
C LEU A 90 -6.20 -2.53 -16.14
N ARG A 91 -7.39 -2.01 -15.77
CA ARG A 91 -8.55 -2.85 -15.38
C ARG A 91 -8.98 -3.79 -16.51
N GLU A 92 -9.10 -3.26 -17.75
CA GLU A 92 -9.44 -4.08 -18.91
C GLU A 92 -8.45 -5.21 -19.18
N GLN A 93 -7.17 -5.01 -18.85
CA GLN A 93 -6.11 -6.00 -18.99
C GLN A 93 -6.03 -6.97 -17.81
N GLY A 94 -6.86 -6.82 -16.78
CA GLY A 94 -6.82 -7.64 -15.56
C GLY A 94 -5.55 -7.38 -14.72
N ILE A 95 -4.95 -6.21 -14.85
CA ILE A 95 -3.82 -5.76 -14.04
C ILE A 95 -4.35 -5.13 -12.76
N HIS A 96 -3.72 -5.41 -11.64
CA HIS A 96 -4.09 -4.88 -10.33
C HIS A 96 -3.08 -3.84 -9.82
N LEU A 97 -3.47 -3.05 -8.83
CA LEU A 97 -2.62 -2.01 -8.25
C LEU A 97 -2.14 -2.34 -6.84
N VAL A 98 -0.90 -1.92 -6.58
CA VAL A 98 -0.37 -1.58 -5.25
C VAL A 98 -0.42 -0.06 -5.15
N LEU A 99 -1.27 0.47 -4.31
CA LEU A 99 -1.47 1.91 -4.12
C LEU A 99 -0.71 2.40 -2.90
N ARG A 100 0.03 3.51 -3.04
CA ARG A 100 0.60 4.26 -1.92
C ARG A 100 0.13 5.71 -1.99
N PHE A 101 -0.40 6.23 -0.89
CA PHE A 101 -0.75 7.62 -0.72
C PHE A 101 0.28 8.30 0.18
N VAL A 102 0.86 9.41 -0.25
CA VAL A 102 2.01 10.05 0.40
C VAL A 102 1.79 11.55 0.64
N CYS A 103 2.40 12.06 1.72
CA CYS A 103 2.33 13.46 2.13
C CYS A 103 3.66 14.20 2.02
N ASP A 104 4.76 13.49 1.76
CA ASP A 104 6.11 14.04 1.72
C ASP A 104 7.05 13.14 0.90
N VAL A 105 7.44 13.59 -0.27
CA VAL A 105 8.39 12.91 -1.17
C VAL A 105 9.60 13.81 -1.42
N PRO A 106 10.77 13.52 -0.84
CA PRO A 106 11.98 14.28 -1.08
C PRO A 106 12.34 14.38 -2.57
N GLY A 107 12.38 15.59 -3.11
CA GLY A 107 12.64 15.85 -4.52
C GLY A 107 13.87 16.73 -4.77
N GLN A 108 14.12 17.05 -6.03
CA GLN A 108 15.26 17.90 -6.41
C GLN A 108 15.00 19.40 -6.14
N LYS A 109 13.74 19.82 -6.17
CA LYS A 109 13.31 21.21 -5.95
C LYS A 109 12.41 21.28 -4.74
N LYS A 110 12.35 22.47 -4.12
CA LYS A 110 11.40 22.79 -3.06
C LYS A 110 9.97 22.70 -3.59
N HIS A 111 9.12 21.89 -2.95
CA HIS A 111 7.72 21.66 -3.34
C HIS A 111 6.89 21.18 -2.15
N LEU A 112 5.57 21.13 -2.34
CA LEU A 112 4.59 20.56 -1.41
C LEU A 112 4.00 19.28 -2.04
N ASP A 113 3.85 18.24 -1.23
CA ASP A 113 3.09 17.03 -1.58
C ASP A 113 1.72 16.99 -0.88
N ILE A 114 1.52 17.84 0.14
CA ILE A 114 0.19 18.17 0.66
C ILE A 114 -0.44 19.30 -0.16
N PRO A 115 -1.78 19.42 -0.21
CA PRO A 115 -2.46 20.50 -0.91
C PRO A 115 -2.11 21.89 -0.38
N GLU A 116 -2.11 22.89 -1.25
CA GLU A 116 -1.86 24.30 -0.86
C GLU A 116 -2.88 24.81 0.17
N TRP A 117 -4.16 24.39 0.04
CA TRP A 117 -5.20 24.78 0.99
C TRP A 117 -4.92 24.24 2.40
N LEU A 118 -4.42 23.00 2.51
CA LEU A 118 -4.07 22.37 3.78
C LEU A 118 -2.82 23.02 4.39
N TYR A 119 -1.79 23.26 3.54
CA TYR A 119 -0.61 24.00 3.96
C TYR A 119 -0.96 25.39 4.50
N ALA A 120 -1.87 26.10 3.85
CA ALA A 120 -2.31 27.44 4.31
C ALA A 120 -3.00 27.41 5.68
N GLN A 121 -3.62 26.30 6.05
CA GLN A 121 -4.29 26.15 7.35
C GLN A 121 -3.36 25.66 8.47
N THR A 122 -2.28 24.94 8.13
CA THR A 122 -1.37 24.31 9.09
C THR A 122 -0.03 25.05 9.18
N ALA A 123 0.74 25.09 8.11
CA ALA A 123 2.03 25.77 7.93
C ALA A 123 3.04 25.61 9.10
N ASP A 124 2.93 24.57 9.90
CA ASP A 124 3.66 24.31 11.15
C ASP A 124 4.71 23.19 11.02
N GLY A 125 4.79 22.57 9.84
CA GLY A 125 5.82 21.60 9.49
C GLY A 125 7.16 22.25 9.13
N SER A 126 8.02 21.46 8.53
CA SER A 126 9.39 21.87 8.19
C SER A 126 9.64 21.84 6.70
N TRP A 127 10.03 23.00 6.14
CA TRP A 127 10.70 23.03 4.85
C TRP A 127 12.12 22.49 4.99
N TYR A 128 12.52 21.56 4.14
CA TYR A 128 13.83 20.94 4.24
C TYR A 128 14.64 20.94 2.93
N SER A 129 15.96 20.84 3.11
CA SER A 129 16.94 20.56 2.08
C SER A 129 18.02 19.68 2.71
N THR A 130 17.88 18.38 2.57
CA THR A 130 18.70 17.34 3.22
C THR A 130 19.44 16.51 2.19
N SER A 131 20.20 15.51 2.61
CA SER A 131 20.79 14.52 1.70
C SER A 131 19.74 13.63 0.99
N TYR A 132 18.52 13.59 1.51
CA TYR A 132 17.40 12.87 0.85
C TYR A 132 16.81 13.68 -0.31
N GLY A 133 16.86 15.01 -0.22
CA GLY A 133 16.23 15.90 -1.19
C GLY A 133 15.67 17.14 -0.54
N LYS A 134 14.72 17.77 -1.22
CA LYS A 134 14.05 19.01 -0.79
C LYS A 134 12.56 18.81 -0.83
N GLY A 135 11.84 19.41 0.13
CA GLY A 135 10.38 19.32 0.22
C GLY A 135 9.85 20.02 1.45
N TYR A 136 8.65 19.63 1.84
CA TYR A 136 7.99 20.05 3.06
C TYR A 136 7.48 18.83 3.82
N SER A 137 7.93 18.67 5.06
CA SER A 137 7.44 17.62 5.96
C SER A 137 6.42 18.25 6.90
N PRO A 138 5.14 17.86 6.86
CA PRO A 138 4.09 18.38 7.74
C PRO A 138 4.38 18.06 9.21
N ASP A 139 3.80 18.83 10.13
CA ASP A 139 3.63 18.38 11.50
C ASP A 139 2.45 17.39 11.56
N TYR A 140 2.78 16.10 11.59
CA TYR A 140 1.77 15.05 11.63
C TYR A 140 0.96 15.00 12.95
N ALA A 141 1.36 15.78 13.98
CA ALA A 141 0.58 15.91 15.21
C ALA A 141 -0.52 16.98 15.10
N ASN A 142 -0.52 17.79 14.04
CA ASN A 142 -1.51 18.85 13.83
C ASN A 142 -2.94 18.29 13.70
N ASP A 143 -3.88 18.82 14.49
CA ASP A 143 -5.28 18.35 14.52
C ASP A 143 -6.02 18.57 13.20
N ILE A 144 -5.75 19.68 12.50
CA ILE A 144 -6.37 19.98 11.20
C ILE A 144 -5.90 18.98 10.16
N LEU A 145 -4.60 18.71 10.11
CA LEU A 145 -4.01 17.73 9.19
C LEU A 145 -4.59 16.34 9.43
N ARG A 146 -4.72 15.91 10.69
CA ARG A 146 -5.29 14.60 11.04
C ARG A 146 -6.77 14.49 10.66
N ALA A 147 -7.56 15.54 10.93
CA ALA A 147 -8.96 15.57 10.55
C ALA A 147 -9.17 15.54 9.02
N ALA A 148 -8.31 16.23 8.27
CA ALA A 148 -8.30 16.19 6.82
C ALA A 148 -7.85 14.82 6.28
N HIS A 149 -6.82 14.20 6.91
CA HIS A 149 -6.34 12.87 6.56
C HIS A 149 -7.44 11.80 6.64
N HIS A 150 -8.21 11.81 7.71
CA HIS A 150 -9.36 10.91 7.86
C HIS A 150 -10.32 10.99 6.67
N LYS A 151 -10.61 12.21 6.19
CA LYS A 151 -11.52 12.43 5.05
C LYS A 151 -10.94 11.94 3.73
N VAL A 152 -9.67 12.28 3.45
CA VAL A 152 -9.04 11.88 2.17
C VAL A 152 -8.82 10.37 2.10
N VAL A 153 -8.47 9.70 3.21
CA VAL A 153 -8.33 8.23 3.23
C VAL A 153 -9.68 7.54 3.02
N SER A 154 -10.76 8.10 3.61
CA SER A 154 -12.12 7.61 3.35
C SER A 154 -12.49 7.75 1.87
N ALA A 155 -12.22 8.90 1.26
CA ALA A 155 -12.48 9.14 -0.16
C ALA A 155 -11.62 8.26 -1.09
N LEU A 156 -10.36 7.98 -0.73
CA LEU A 156 -9.52 7.02 -1.44
C LEU A 156 -10.14 5.62 -1.43
N ALA A 157 -10.64 5.17 -0.28
CA ALA A 157 -11.28 3.87 -0.17
C ALA A 157 -12.61 3.81 -0.94
N GLU A 158 -13.44 4.85 -0.87
CA GLU A 158 -14.68 4.93 -1.67
C GLU A 158 -14.40 4.81 -3.17
N HIS A 159 -13.30 5.40 -3.65
CA HIS A 159 -12.95 5.36 -5.07
C HIS A 159 -12.27 4.05 -5.49
N PHE A 160 -11.37 3.51 -4.66
CA PHE A 160 -10.44 2.46 -5.10
C PHE A 160 -10.71 1.07 -4.51
N ASP A 161 -11.52 0.92 -3.44
CA ASP A 161 -11.66 -0.36 -2.73
C ASP A 161 -12.82 -1.24 -3.19
N ALA A 162 -13.70 -0.74 -4.09
CA ALA A 162 -14.97 -1.40 -4.39
C ALA A 162 -14.85 -2.60 -5.35
N ASP A 163 -13.95 -2.55 -6.32
CA ASP A 163 -13.91 -3.46 -7.48
C ASP A 163 -12.75 -4.49 -7.44
N GLY A 164 -11.91 -4.46 -6.40
CA GLY A 164 -10.74 -5.33 -6.27
C GLY A 164 -9.59 -4.99 -7.21
N PHE A 165 -9.65 -3.88 -7.92
CA PHE A 165 -8.57 -3.38 -8.78
C PHE A 165 -7.33 -3.02 -7.96
N VAL A 166 -7.52 -2.29 -6.85
CA VAL A 166 -6.46 -2.08 -5.86
C VAL A 166 -6.42 -3.28 -4.92
N THR A 167 -5.40 -4.10 -5.07
CA THR A 167 -5.23 -5.31 -4.26
C THR A 167 -4.50 -5.03 -2.95
N TYR A 168 -3.52 -4.12 -3.00
CA TYR A 168 -2.70 -3.76 -1.86
C TYR A 168 -2.69 -2.25 -1.68
N VAL A 169 -2.76 -1.80 -0.44
CA VAL A 169 -2.57 -0.40 -0.04
C VAL A 169 -1.41 -0.34 0.94
N GLU A 170 -0.34 0.33 0.55
CA GLU A 170 0.76 0.68 1.43
C GLU A 170 0.39 1.93 2.22
N LEU A 171 0.41 1.84 3.55
CA LEU A 171 0.10 2.95 4.44
C LEU A 171 1.23 3.99 4.36
N GLY A 172 1.14 4.90 3.39
CA GLY A 172 2.21 5.82 3.00
C GLY A 172 2.09 7.24 3.56
N SER A 173 1.14 7.53 4.45
CA SER A 173 0.85 8.91 4.85
C SER A 173 1.94 9.58 5.68
N LEU A 174 2.75 8.84 6.41
CA LEU A 174 3.69 9.41 7.38
C LEU A 174 5.14 9.35 6.93
N GLY A 175 5.82 10.50 7.04
CA GLY A 175 7.26 10.63 6.85
C GLY A 175 7.69 10.66 5.39
N HIS A 176 9.01 10.74 5.18
CA HIS A 176 9.59 10.77 3.84
C HIS A 176 9.21 9.53 3.04
N TRP A 177 8.74 9.72 1.81
CA TRP A 177 8.23 8.67 0.90
C TRP A 177 7.11 7.80 1.50
N GLY A 178 6.49 8.27 2.60
CA GLY A 178 5.51 7.46 3.32
C GLY A 178 6.10 6.28 4.08
N GLU A 179 7.40 6.28 4.36
CA GLU A 179 8.11 5.16 4.98
C GLU A 179 8.18 5.20 6.51
N TRP A 180 7.35 6.01 7.15
CA TRP A 180 7.24 6.11 8.61
C TRP A 180 8.55 6.50 9.28
N HIS A 181 9.32 7.38 8.66
CA HIS A 181 10.51 7.98 9.22
C HIS A 181 10.69 9.43 8.74
N ILE A 182 11.31 10.23 9.58
CA ILE A 182 11.71 11.61 9.29
C ILE A 182 13.18 11.77 9.65
N LYS A 183 13.92 12.53 8.85
CA LYS A 183 15.31 12.84 9.12
C LYS A 183 15.44 13.92 10.22
N SER A 184 15.06 13.56 11.44
CA SER A 184 15.03 14.45 12.60
C SER A 184 16.40 15.04 12.96
N SER A 185 17.51 14.38 12.58
CA SER A 185 18.86 14.90 12.74
C SER A 185 19.08 16.26 12.05
N ASP A 186 18.27 16.58 11.04
CA ASP A 186 18.37 17.82 10.28
C ASP A 186 17.40 18.91 10.79
N GLY A 187 16.83 18.72 11.99
CA GLY A 187 16.00 19.70 12.67
C GLY A 187 14.54 19.78 12.19
N LEU A 188 14.07 18.79 11.46
CA LEU A 188 12.66 18.68 11.05
C LEU A 188 11.78 18.36 12.26
N VAL A 189 10.49 18.73 12.17
CA VAL A 189 9.47 18.27 13.11
C VAL A 189 9.51 16.75 13.18
N PRO A 190 9.69 16.15 14.36
CA PRO A 190 9.87 14.71 14.47
C PRO A 190 8.59 13.94 14.17
N MET A 191 8.72 12.63 13.93
CA MET A 191 7.57 11.73 13.88
C MET A 191 6.77 11.85 15.18
N PRO A 192 5.44 11.87 15.11
CA PRO A 192 4.60 11.90 16.30
C PRO A 192 4.73 10.62 17.12
N ASP A 193 4.23 10.64 18.34
CA ASP A 193 4.19 9.48 19.22
C ASP A 193 3.29 8.35 18.66
N GLU A 194 3.33 7.19 19.31
CA GLU A 194 2.58 6.00 18.90
C GLU A 194 1.08 6.26 18.85
N THR A 195 0.54 7.01 19.81
CA THR A 195 -0.91 7.29 19.89
C THR A 195 -1.40 8.03 18.65
N ILE A 196 -0.65 9.03 18.21
CA ILE A 196 -0.97 9.81 17.01
C ILE A 196 -0.71 8.99 15.73
N ARG A 197 0.41 8.29 15.65
CA ARG A 197 0.71 7.41 14.52
C ARG A 197 -0.36 6.35 14.28
N ASP A 198 -0.87 5.77 15.36
CA ASP A 198 -1.90 4.74 15.30
C ASP A 198 -3.24 5.28 14.78
N GLN A 199 -3.52 6.57 14.93
CA GLN A 199 -4.70 7.20 14.33
C GLN A 199 -4.64 7.17 12.80
N TYR A 200 -3.47 7.49 12.22
CA TYR A 200 -3.27 7.40 10.78
C TYR A 200 -3.48 5.98 10.25
N ALA A 201 -2.93 4.98 10.94
CA ALA A 201 -3.17 3.57 10.57
C ALA A 201 -4.65 3.18 10.72
N THR A 202 -5.31 3.67 11.76
CA THR A 202 -6.73 3.42 12.04
C THR A 202 -7.63 3.98 10.94
N ASP A 203 -7.29 5.13 10.36
CA ASP A 203 -8.06 5.68 9.23
C ASP A 203 -8.11 4.69 8.06
N TYR A 204 -6.98 4.06 7.71
CA TYR A 204 -6.94 3.03 6.66
C TYR A 204 -7.69 1.76 7.08
N LEU A 205 -7.52 1.30 8.33
CA LEU A 205 -8.21 0.12 8.85
C LEU A 205 -9.74 0.26 8.81
N ASN A 206 -10.23 1.47 9.03
CA ASN A 206 -11.66 1.75 9.02
C ASN A 206 -12.22 1.96 7.61
N ALA A 207 -11.41 2.47 6.69
CA ALA A 207 -11.85 2.84 5.36
C ALA A 207 -11.79 1.67 4.35
N PHE A 208 -10.68 0.94 4.34
CA PHE A 208 -10.46 -0.15 3.36
C PHE A 208 -10.93 -1.49 3.91
N SER A 209 -11.78 -2.17 3.16
CA SER A 209 -12.36 -3.47 3.54
C SER A 209 -11.93 -4.64 2.64
N ASN A 210 -11.56 -4.37 1.40
CA ASN A 210 -11.22 -5.37 0.39
C ASN A 210 -9.71 -5.45 0.14
N ALA A 211 -9.05 -4.31 -0.07
CA ALA A 211 -7.61 -4.26 -0.28
C ALA A 211 -6.82 -4.74 0.94
N LYS A 212 -5.67 -5.35 0.71
CA LYS A 212 -4.76 -5.78 1.78
C LYS A 212 -3.89 -4.60 2.19
N LEU A 213 -3.94 -4.25 3.47
CA LEU A 213 -3.17 -3.15 4.03
C LEU A 213 -1.76 -3.61 4.38
N LEU A 214 -0.77 -2.82 3.97
CA LEU A 214 0.64 -3.09 4.19
C LEU A 214 1.27 -1.95 4.99
N MET A 215 2.01 -2.29 6.04
CA MET A 215 2.72 -1.35 6.91
C MET A 215 4.23 -1.42 6.63
N ARG A 216 4.91 -0.28 6.73
CA ARG A 216 6.37 -0.22 6.53
C ARG A 216 7.16 -0.86 7.68
N ARG A 217 6.60 -0.86 8.89
CA ARG A 217 7.27 -1.33 10.10
C ARG A 217 6.33 -2.18 10.96
N PRO A 218 6.84 -3.16 11.70
CA PRO A 218 6.02 -4.03 12.55
C PRO A 218 5.60 -3.31 13.85
N PHE A 219 4.92 -2.16 13.73
CA PHE A 219 4.34 -1.48 14.88
C PHE A 219 3.25 -2.34 15.53
N ASN A 220 2.94 -2.06 16.81
CA ASN A 220 1.94 -2.81 17.56
C ASN A 220 0.59 -2.87 16.84
N ILE A 221 0.14 -1.75 16.28
CA ILE A 221 -1.10 -1.69 15.50
C ILE A 221 -1.06 -2.60 14.26
N ALA A 222 0.07 -2.68 13.57
CA ALA A 222 0.22 -3.55 12.40
C ALA A 222 0.14 -5.03 12.80
N VAL A 223 0.84 -5.42 13.86
CA VAL A 223 0.85 -6.80 14.37
C VAL A 223 -0.54 -7.20 14.87
N SER A 224 -1.19 -6.36 15.67
CA SER A 224 -2.51 -6.63 16.25
C SER A 224 -3.60 -6.78 15.19
N ASN A 225 -3.50 -6.03 14.10
CA ASN A 225 -4.45 -6.08 12.98
C ASN A 225 -3.99 -7.00 11.83
N ARG A 226 -2.86 -7.71 12.00
CA ARG A 226 -2.32 -8.67 11.00
C ARG A 226 -2.09 -8.03 9.64
N LEU A 227 -1.60 -6.80 9.62
CA LEU A 227 -1.22 -6.14 8.38
C LEU A 227 -0.03 -6.84 7.75
N GLY A 228 0.03 -6.81 6.41
CA GLY A 228 1.24 -7.18 5.69
C GLY A 228 2.37 -6.16 5.94
N LEU A 229 3.58 -6.52 5.53
CA LEU A 229 4.71 -5.61 5.57
C LEU A 229 5.19 -5.33 4.14
N TYR A 230 5.60 -4.09 3.89
CA TYR A 230 6.31 -3.73 2.67
C TYR A 230 7.70 -3.16 3.00
N ASN A 231 8.60 -3.25 2.05
CA ASN A 231 9.94 -2.68 2.14
C ASN A 231 10.41 -2.29 0.74
N ASP A 232 10.82 -1.04 0.61
CA ASP A 232 11.49 -0.54 -0.58
C ASP A 232 13.00 -0.68 -0.36
N MET A 233 13.68 -1.23 -1.33
CA MET A 233 15.14 -1.34 -1.35
C MET A 233 15.70 -0.65 -2.58
#